data_dbec1fc7f3d7d0b4b7e85f7c70b7e8f9
#
_entry.id   dbec1fc7f3d7d0b4b7e85f7c70b7e8f9
#
_cell.length_a   1.000
_cell.length_b   1.000
_cell.length_c   1.000
_cell.angle_alpha   90.00
_cell.angle_beta   90.00
_cell.angle_gamma   90.00
#
_symmetry.space_group_name_H-M   'P 1'
#
loop_
_entity.id
_entity.type
_entity.pdbx_description
1 polymer ?
#
loop_
_entity_poly.entity_id
_entity_poly.type
_entity_poly.pdbx_seq_one_letter_code
_entity_poly.pdbx_strand_id
1 'polypeptide(L)'
;MIYYVNNSAPKNGNGTKEMPFKFINDAAKIAKAGDEVLVAPGIYHEYVDPVNGGTENARIVYKSEKPLGAKIIGAETMNDWEHYKDNVWVCRVDNGVFGNYNPYTTMVGGDWYFAPVVRHTGAVYLNDRQLYEAETLEECIKGEVYAPSWEPEWSVYKWYTEQDKEKNQTVIYANFQGKNPTEEKVEINVRRNCFMPS
;
A
#
# COMPACT_ATOMS: atom_id res chain seq x y z
N MET A 1 -14.66 -26.69 3.42
CA MET A 1 -14.61 -26.49 1.95
C MET A 1 -13.27 -25.84 1.59
N ILE A 2 -12.82 -25.94 0.31
CA ILE A 2 -11.63 -25.16 -0.14
C ILE A 2 -12.09 -24.15 -1.16
N TYR A 3 -11.78 -22.87 -0.94
CA TYR A 3 -11.94 -21.79 -1.89
C TYR A 3 -10.60 -21.47 -2.54
N TYR A 4 -10.58 -21.42 -3.86
CA TYR A 4 -9.39 -21.12 -4.65
C TYR A 4 -9.40 -19.66 -5.07
N VAL A 5 -8.25 -19.01 -4.92
CA VAL A 5 -8.04 -17.61 -5.31
C VAL A 5 -6.85 -17.51 -6.26
N ASN A 6 -7.03 -16.82 -7.38
CA ASN A 6 -5.97 -16.56 -8.36
C ASN A 6 -6.23 -15.21 -9.05
N ASN A 7 -5.40 -14.20 -8.76
CA ASN A 7 -5.53 -12.87 -9.36
C ASN A 7 -5.25 -12.84 -10.89
N SER A 8 -4.58 -13.88 -11.41
CA SER A 8 -4.33 -14.03 -12.85
C SER A 8 -5.48 -14.73 -13.59
N ALA A 9 -6.56 -15.11 -12.90
CA ALA A 9 -7.72 -15.70 -13.56
C ALA A 9 -8.33 -14.71 -14.58
N PRO A 10 -8.81 -15.18 -15.73
CA PRO A 10 -9.32 -14.30 -16.80
C PRO A 10 -10.57 -13.51 -16.36
N LYS A 11 -11.35 -14.07 -15.44
CA LYS A 11 -12.52 -13.42 -14.83
C LYS A 11 -12.64 -13.83 -13.37
N ASN A 12 -13.38 -13.05 -12.58
CA ASN A 12 -13.73 -13.43 -11.22
C ASN A 12 -14.70 -14.61 -11.25
N GLY A 13 -14.35 -15.66 -10.53
CA GLY A 13 -15.10 -16.93 -10.50
C GLY A 13 -16.02 -17.05 -9.29
N ASN A 14 -16.24 -18.29 -8.87
CA ASN A 14 -17.07 -18.67 -7.72
C ASN A 14 -16.27 -19.37 -6.60
N GLY A 15 -14.95 -19.37 -6.69
CA GLY A 15 -14.05 -19.96 -5.71
C GLY A 15 -13.79 -21.45 -5.89
N THR A 16 -14.28 -22.09 -6.96
CA THR A 16 -13.86 -23.46 -7.29
C THR A 16 -12.48 -23.46 -7.96
N LYS A 17 -11.86 -24.62 -8.04
CA LYS A 17 -10.53 -24.75 -8.69
C LYS A 17 -10.57 -24.37 -10.17
N GLU A 18 -11.66 -24.66 -10.85
CA GLU A 18 -11.90 -24.37 -12.28
C GLU A 18 -12.27 -22.90 -12.51
N MET A 19 -12.90 -22.27 -11.52
CA MET A 19 -13.32 -20.86 -11.55
C MET A 19 -12.95 -20.16 -10.24
N PRO A 20 -11.65 -19.91 -10.02
CA PRO A 20 -11.18 -19.29 -8.79
C PRO A 20 -11.65 -17.84 -8.67
N PHE A 21 -11.77 -17.35 -7.46
CA PHE A 21 -11.90 -15.91 -7.21
C PHE A 21 -10.63 -15.17 -7.66
N LYS A 22 -10.77 -13.93 -8.10
CA LYS A 22 -9.61 -13.06 -8.36
C LYS A 22 -9.10 -12.39 -7.09
N PHE A 23 -9.98 -12.16 -6.12
CA PHE A 23 -9.71 -11.43 -4.89
C PHE A 23 -9.82 -12.36 -3.68
N ILE A 24 -8.86 -12.25 -2.76
CA ILE A 24 -8.90 -13.00 -1.50
C ILE A 24 -10.13 -12.58 -0.69
N ASN A 25 -10.49 -11.29 -0.75
CA ASN A 25 -11.63 -10.76 -0.02
C ASN A 25 -12.97 -11.35 -0.44
N ASP A 26 -13.12 -11.83 -1.68
CA ASP A 26 -14.34 -12.53 -2.11
C ASP A 26 -14.50 -13.87 -1.39
N ALA A 27 -13.41 -14.61 -1.20
CA ALA A 27 -13.40 -15.80 -0.37
C ALA A 27 -13.61 -15.46 1.11
N ALA A 28 -12.98 -14.38 1.61
CA ALA A 28 -13.07 -13.96 3.00
C ALA A 28 -14.51 -13.62 3.44
N LYS A 29 -15.31 -13.07 2.54
CA LYS A 29 -16.72 -12.74 2.80
C LYS A 29 -17.62 -13.96 3.00
N ILE A 30 -17.24 -15.14 2.47
CA ILE A 30 -18.10 -16.32 2.47
C ILE A 30 -17.51 -17.52 3.24
N ALA A 31 -16.21 -17.56 3.47
CA ALA A 31 -15.55 -18.65 4.20
C ALA A 31 -16.12 -18.76 5.62
N LYS A 32 -16.33 -19.98 6.08
CA LYS A 32 -16.92 -20.33 7.38
C LYS A 32 -15.99 -21.25 8.17
N ALA A 33 -16.33 -21.47 9.42
CA ALA A 33 -15.57 -22.38 10.31
C ALA A 33 -15.27 -23.73 9.62
N GLY A 34 -14.00 -24.11 9.58
CA GLY A 34 -13.48 -25.31 8.93
C GLY A 34 -13.19 -25.18 7.43
N ASP A 35 -13.37 -23.99 6.84
CA ASP A 35 -13.01 -23.74 5.45
C ASP A 35 -11.53 -23.35 5.30
N GLU A 36 -11.00 -23.55 4.09
CA GLU A 36 -9.67 -23.16 3.68
C GLU A 36 -9.76 -22.22 2.47
N VAL A 37 -9.01 -21.14 2.49
CA VAL A 37 -8.80 -20.22 1.36
C VAL A 37 -7.39 -20.45 0.83
N LEU A 38 -7.27 -21.07 -0.33
CA LEU A 38 -6.02 -21.41 -0.98
C LEU A 38 -5.70 -20.36 -2.05
N VAL A 39 -4.61 -19.61 -1.83
CA VAL A 39 -4.25 -18.44 -2.62
C VAL A 39 -3.08 -18.76 -3.54
N ALA A 40 -3.26 -18.64 -4.84
CA ALA A 40 -2.20 -18.81 -5.83
C ALA A 40 -1.10 -17.74 -5.65
N PRO A 41 0.15 -18.03 -6.06
CA PRO A 41 1.21 -17.02 -6.07
C PRO A 41 0.82 -15.79 -6.87
N GLY A 42 1.10 -14.61 -6.31
CA GLY A 42 0.77 -13.33 -6.95
C GLY A 42 0.83 -12.16 -5.97
N ILE A 43 0.65 -10.95 -6.50
CA ILE A 43 0.54 -9.72 -5.71
C ILE A 43 -0.93 -9.31 -5.72
N TYR A 44 -1.52 -9.18 -4.53
CA TYR A 44 -2.92 -8.88 -4.29
C TYR A 44 -3.02 -7.47 -3.70
N HIS A 45 -3.49 -6.51 -4.49
CA HIS A 45 -3.72 -5.12 -4.09
C HIS A 45 -5.10 -5.00 -3.46
N GLU A 46 -5.25 -5.44 -2.23
CA GLU A 46 -6.55 -5.45 -1.56
C GLU A 46 -6.43 -5.36 -0.03
N TYR A 47 -7.54 -5.02 0.59
CA TYR A 47 -7.77 -5.21 2.01
C TYR A 47 -8.65 -6.45 2.18
N VAL A 48 -8.14 -7.44 2.88
CA VAL A 48 -8.86 -8.68 3.17
C VAL A 48 -9.55 -8.54 4.52
N ASP A 49 -10.87 -8.58 4.51
CA ASP A 49 -11.74 -8.43 5.67
C ASP A 49 -12.60 -9.70 5.87
N PRO A 50 -12.13 -10.68 6.65
CA PRO A 50 -12.90 -11.87 7.00
C PRO A 50 -14.15 -11.52 7.81
N VAL A 51 -15.32 -11.80 7.25
CA VAL A 51 -16.61 -11.51 7.90
C VAL A 51 -16.96 -12.57 8.97
N ASN A 52 -16.52 -13.82 8.78
CA ASN A 52 -16.84 -14.92 9.68
C ASN A 52 -15.60 -15.34 10.49
N GLY A 53 -15.82 -15.70 11.74
CA GLY A 53 -14.82 -16.35 12.58
C GLY A 53 -14.84 -17.87 12.44
N GLY A 54 -13.71 -18.50 12.74
CA GLY A 54 -13.62 -19.93 12.97
C GLY A 54 -14.02 -20.29 14.42
N THR A 55 -13.88 -21.56 14.76
CA THR A 55 -13.99 -22.05 16.13
C THR A 55 -12.68 -22.70 16.58
N GLU A 56 -12.55 -23.01 17.86
CA GLU A 56 -11.35 -23.68 18.40
C GLU A 56 -10.99 -24.95 17.62
N ASN A 57 -11.99 -25.75 17.24
CA ASN A 57 -11.81 -27.03 16.56
C ASN A 57 -12.04 -26.95 15.03
N ALA A 58 -12.41 -25.79 14.50
CA ALA A 58 -12.71 -25.57 13.07
C ALA A 58 -12.29 -24.15 12.64
N ARG A 59 -10.99 -23.93 12.55
CA ARG A 59 -10.43 -22.62 12.11
C ARG A 59 -10.71 -22.38 10.63
N ILE A 60 -10.86 -21.11 10.24
CA ILE A 60 -10.75 -20.72 8.84
C ILE A 60 -9.26 -20.53 8.54
N VAL A 61 -8.76 -21.19 7.50
CA VAL A 61 -7.33 -21.19 7.17
C VAL A 61 -7.13 -20.44 5.85
N TYR A 62 -6.35 -19.36 5.89
CA TYR A 62 -5.85 -18.67 4.70
C TYR A 62 -4.40 -19.07 4.48
N LYS A 63 -4.09 -19.61 3.32
CA LYS A 63 -2.72 -20.00 3.01
C LYS A 63 -2.37 -19.81 1.54
N SER A 64 -1.11 -19.49 1.27
CA SER A 64 -0.58 -19.50 -0.08
C SER A 64 -0.32 -20.94 -0.56
N GLU A 65 -0.58 -21.24 -1.82
CA GLU A 65 -0.24 -22.53 -2.46
C GLU A 65 1.26 -22.83 -2.40
N LYS A 66 2.08 -21.78 -2.46
CA LYS A 66 3.53 -21.88 -2.31
C LYS A 66 4.00 -21.01 -1.15
N PRO A 67 4.93 -21.45 -0.32
CA PRO A 67 5.48 -20.60 0.74
C PRO A 67 5.93 -19.24 0.20
N LEU A 68 5.49 -18.14 0.83
CA LEU A 68 5.77 -16.74 0.43
C LEU A 68 5.34 -16.37 -1.00
N GLY A 69 4.51 -17.20 -1.64
CA GLY A 69 4.09 -16.98 -3.02
C GLY A 69 3.01 -15.90 -3.19
N ALA A 70 2.07 -15.80 -2.25
CA ALA A 70 1.04 -14.77 -2.25
C ALA A 70 1.46 -13.59 -1.36
N LYS A 71 1.39 -12.38 -1.91
CA LYS A 71 1.67 -11.12 -1.20
C LYS A 71 0.44 -10.24 -1.24
N ILE A 72 -0.05 -9.82 -0.06
CA ILE A 72 -1.12 -8.81 0.04
C ILE A 72 -0.44 -7.48 0.34
N ILE A 73 -0.69 -6.46 -0.48
CA ILE A 73 -0.06 -5.16 -0.33
C ILE A 73 -1.09 -4.04 -0.21
N GLY A 74 -0.79 -3.07 0.65
CA GLY A 74 -1.62 -1.89 0.90
C GLY A 74 -1.35 -0.73 -0.05
N ALA A 75 -0.39 -0.89 -0.96
CA ALA A 75 0.03 0.13 -1.90
C ALA A 75 -0.64 -0.06 -3.27
N GLU A 76 -0.71 1.03 -4.05
CA GLU A 76 -1.10 1.06 -5.46
C GLU A 76 0.02 1.67 -6.30
N THR A 77 0.18 1.17 -7.52
CA THR A 77 1.11 1.76 -8.49
C THR A 77 0.53 3.07 -9.03
N MET A 78 1.34 4.13 -9.02
CA MET A 78 0.99 5.43 -9.56
C MET A 78 1.79 5.72 -10.82
N ASN A 79 1.08 5.99 -11.92
CA ASN A 79 1.69 6.29 -13.22
C ASN A 79 1.53 7.77 -13.64
N ASP A 80 0.65 8.51 -12.95
CA ASP A 80 0.28 9.89 -13.30
C ASP A 80 1.19 10.91 -12.60
N TRP A 81 2.51 10.71 -12.75
CA TRP A 81 3.52 11.63 -12.25
C TRP A 81 3.84 12.71 -13.27
N GLU A 82 3.77 13.98 -12.86
CA GLU A 82 4.13 15.14 -13.65
C GLU A 82 5.42 15.76 -13.11
N HIS A 83 6.33 16.17 -14.00
CA HIS A 83 7.53 16.88 -13.56
C HIS A 83 7.16 18.22 -12.92
N TYR A 84 7.65 18.46 -11.71
CA TYR A 84 7.37 19.69 -10.97
C TYR A 84 8.56 20.67 -11.02
N LYS A 85 9.69 20.28 -10.45
CA LYS A 85 10.89 21.12 -10.37
C LYS A 85 12.11 20.27 -10.04
N ASP A 86 13.25 20.54 -10.67
CA ASP A 86 14.51 19.84 -10.47
C ASP A 86 14.33 18.31 -10.57
N ASN A 87 14.60 17.55 -9.51
CA ASN A 87 14.40 16.10 -9.44
C ASN A 87 13.03 15.69 -8.85
N VAL A 88 12.15 16.68 -8.60
CA VAL A 88 10.86 16.47 -7.95
C VAL A 88 9.76 16.33 -8.98
N TRP A 89 8.93 15.33 -8.78
CA TRP A 89 7.71 15.06 -9.52
C TRP A 89 6.52 15.15 -8.57
N VAL A 90 5.34 15.39 -9.12
CA VAL A 90 4.10 15.52 -8.38
C VAL A 90 3.04 14.57 -8.92
N CYS A 91 2.35 13.91 -8.00
CA CYS A 91 1.16 13.10 -8.28
C CYS A 91 -0.03 13.65 -7.49
N ARG A 92 -1.20 13.71 -8.14
CA ARG A 92 -2.45 14.19 -7.51
C ARG A 92 -3.43 13.04 -7.43
N VAL A 93 -3.81 12.68 -6.23
CA VAL A 93 -4.68 11.53 -5.95
C VAL A 93 -6.01 12.02 -5.40
N ASP A 94 -7.11 11.62 -6.03
CA ASP A 94 -8.45 11.89 -5.49
C ASP A 94 -8.61 11.24 -4.11
N ASN A 95 -9.11 11.99 -3.13
CA ASN A 95 -9.25 11.51 -1.77
C ASN A 95 -10.24 10.34 -1.63
N GLY A 96 -11.13 10.15 -2.60
CA GLY A 96 -12.01 8.98 -2.66
C GLY A 96 -11.27 7.64 -2.76
N VAL A 97 -10.04 7.63 -3.28
CA VAL A 97 -9.17 6.44 -3.34
C VAL A 97 -8.88 5.88 -1.93
N PHE A 98 -8.78 6.76 -0.94
CA PHE A 98 -8.44 6.38 0.44
C PHE A 98 -9.66 5.98 1.29
N GLY A 99 -10.88 6.18 0.81
CA GLY A 99 -12.10 5.90 1.56
C GLY A 99 -12.17 6.72 2.85
N ASN A 100 -12.26 6.04 3.98
CA ASN A 100 -12.32 6.67 5.31
C ASN A 100 -10.95 6.80 6.01
N TYR A 101 -9.87 6.41 5.34
CA TYR A 101 -8.51 6.47 5.88
C TYR A 101 -7.54 7.02 4.84
N ASN A 102 -7.18 8.30 4.99
CA ASN A 102 -6.13 8.90 4.16
C ASN A 102 -4.80 8.89 4.94
N PRO A 103 -3.81 8.06 4.53
CA PRO A 103 -2.53 7.95 5.21
C PRO A 103 -1.69 9.23 5.14
N TYR A 104 -1.96 10.12 4.17
CA TYR A 104 -1.25 11.39 3.98
C TYR A 104 -1.84 12.55 4.79
N THR A 105 -2.89 12.29 5.57
CA THR A 105 -3.45 13.22 6.57
C THR A 105 -3.46 12.61 7.96
N THR A 106 -3.18 11.31 8.08
CA THR A 106 -3.13 10.61 9.36
C THR A 106 -1.71 10.64 9.90
N MET A 107 -1.54 11.23 11.09
CA MET A 107 -0.24 11.35 11.74
C MET A 107 0.17 10.06 12.44
N VAL A 108 1.47 9.76 12.41
CA VAL A 108 2.06 8.77 13.31
C VAL A 108 1.98 9.31 14.74
N GLY A 109 1.48 8.51 15.66
CA GLY A 109 1.30 8.90 17.04
C GLY A 109 1.25 7.70 17.98
N GLY A 110 1.24 7.97 19.26
CA GLY A 110 1.21 6.99 20.33
C GLY A 110 2.20 7.36 21.44
N ASP A 111 2.08 6.72 22.58
CA ASP A 111 2.93 6.95 23.76
C ASP A 111 4.40 6.53 23.56
N TRP A 112 4.66 5.77 22.50
CA TRP A 112 6.00 5.32 22.08
C TRP A 112 6.69 6.28 21.10
N TYR A 113 5.96 7.26 20.53
CA TYR A 113 6.50 8.17 19.51
C TYR A 113 7.02 9.46 20.15
N PHE A 114 8.32 9.54 20.35
CA PHE A 114 8.99 10.67 21.01
C PHE A 114 9.74 11.59 20.05
N ALA A 115 9.63 11.38 18.74
CA ALA A 115 10.30 12.23 17.75
C ALA A 115 9.70 13.65 17.78
N PRO A 116 10.55 14.69 17.70
CA PRO A 116 10.11 16.09 17.72
C PRO A 116 9.46 16.54 16.40
N VAL A 117 9.36 15.62 15.45
CA VAL A 117 8.86 15.88 14.09
C VAL A 117 7.54 15.18 13.84
N VAL A 118 6.69 15.79 13.05
CA VAL A 118 5.44 15.19 12.60
C VAL A 118 5.73 14.30 11.40
N ARG A 119 5.19 13.07 11.42
CA ARG A 119 5.25 12.13 10.30
C ARG A 119 3.86 11.59 10.02
N HIS A 120 3.57 11.42 8.74
CA HIS A 120 2.33 10.78 8.31
C HIS A 120 2.48 9.25 8.29
N THR A 121 1.36 8.56 8.31
CA THR A 121 1.33 7.11 8.09
C THR A 121 1.44 6.75 6.59
N GLY A 122 1.50 7.79 5.74
CA GLY A 122 1.76 7.71 4.31
C GLY A 122 3.15 7.21 3.97
N ALA A 123 3.30 6.68 2.77
CA ALA A 123 4.61 6.29 2.23
C ALA A 123 4.61 6.32 0.70
N VAL A 124 5.74 6.67 0.13
CA VAL A 124 6.05 6.57 -1.30
C VAL A 124 7.18 5.58 -1.47
N TYR A 125 7.04 4.69 -2.43
CA TYR A 125 8.03 3.65 -2.73
C TYR A 125 8.55 3.82 -4.16
N LEU A 126 9.85 3.67 -4.33
CA LEU A 126 10.51 3.57 -5.62
C LEU A 126 11.20 2.20 -5.71
N ASN A 127 10.78 1.35 -6.64
CA ASN A 127 11.31 0.01 -6.84
C ASN A 127 11.33 -0.82 -5.53
N ASP A 128 10.19 -0.86 -4.85
CA ASP A 128 9.97 -1.57 -3.57
C ASP A 128 10.70 -0.96 -2.35
N ARG A 129 11.38 0.20 -2.51
CA ARG A 129 12.09 0.85 -1.42
C ARG A 129 11.43 2.17 -1.02
N GLN A 130 11.13 2.33 0.27
CA GLN A 130 10.46 3.51 0.81
C GLN A 130 11.35 4.74 0.76
N LEU A 131 10.78 5.88 0.36
CA LEU A 131 11.38 7.20 0.43
C LEU A 131 11.20 7.80 1.83
N TYR A 132 12.07 8.74 2.20
CA TYR A 132 11.97 9.50 3.45
C TYR A 132 10.95 10.64 3.33
N GLU A 133 10.13 10.83 4.35
CA GLU A 133 9.24 11.98 4.42
C GLU A 133 10.02 13.25 4.75
N ALA A 134 9.83 14.30 3.97
CA ALA A 134 10.32 15.65 4.23
C ALA A 134 9.29 16.45 5.06
N GLU A 135 9.75 17.37 5.90
CA GLU A 135 8.86 18.23 6.68
C GLU A 135 8.30 19.39 5.86
N THR A 136 9.02 19.76 4.80
CA THR A 136 8.63 20.85 3.89
C THR A 136 8.89 20.47 2.44
N LEU A 137 8.17 21.13 1.53
CA LEU A 137 8.40 20.99 0.09
C LEU A 137 9.83 21.41 -0.29
N GLU A 138 10.38 22.42 0.38
CA GLU A 138 11.75 22.88 0.14
C GLU A 138 12.78 21.81 0.49
N GLU A 139 12.61 21.12 1.62
CA GLU A 139 13.45 19.96 1.99
C GLU A 139 13.34 18.82 0.96
N CYS A 140 12.15 18.54 0.49
CA CYS A 140 11.93 17.55 -0.57
C CYS A 140 12.67 17.92 -1.86
N ILE A 141 12.60 19.20 -2.28
CA ILE A 141 13.27 19.69 -3.48
C ILE A 141 14.81 19.59 -3.32
N LYS A 142 15.34 20.03 -2.20
CA LYS A 142 16.79 19.96 -1.95
C LYS A 142 17.35 18.54 -1.96
N GLY A 143 16.60 17.57 -1.44
CA GLY A 143 17.04 16.18 -1.40
C GLY A 143 18.40 16.00 -0.71
N GLU A 144 18.64 16.74 0.39
CA GLU A 144 19.90 16.67 1.13
C GLU A 144 20.03 15.38 1.92
N VAL A 145 21.26 14.91 2.06
CA VAL A 145 21.60 13.72 2.86
C VAL A 145 21.27 13.98 4.34
N TYR A 146 20.58 13.02 4.94
CA TYR A 146 20.40 12.97 6.39
C TYR A 146 21.44 12.01 7.00
N ALA A 147 22.57 12.57 7.42
CA ALA A 147 23.71 11.79 7.91
C ALA A 147 23.40 10.86 9.11
N PRO A 148 22.47 11.19 10.04
CA PRO A 148 22.10 10.26 11.12
C PRO A 148 21.25 9.07 10.67
N SER A 149 20.84 9.00 9.40
CA SER A 149 20.08 7.85 8.86
C SER A 149 20.93 6.56 8.88
N TRP A 150 20.25 5.42 9.01
CA TRP A 150 20.87 4.09 8.81
C TRP A 150 21.33 3.89 7.36
N GLU A 151 20.75 4.64 6.41
CA GLU A 151 21.03 4.61 4.98
C GLU A 151 21.15 6.04 4.43
N PRO A 152 22.26 6.75 4.77
CA PRO A 152 22.41 8.16 4.42
C PRO A 152 22.28 8.45 2.92
N GLU A 153 22.86 7.57 2.08
CA GLU A 153 22.81 7.73 0.62
C GLU A 153 21.40 7.56 0.05
N TRP A 154 20.50 6.85 0.74
CA TRP A 154 19.09 6.73 0.34
C TRP A 154 18.24 7.86 0.88
N SER A 155 18.65 8.54 1.92
CA SER A 155 17.89 9.62 2.57
C SER A 155 17.70 10.87 1.69
N VAL A 156 18.36 10.95 0.55
CA VAL A 156 18.16 11.98 -0.48
C VAL A 156 16.86 11.81 -1.25
N TYR A 157 16.34 10.58 -1.32
CA TYR A 157 15.04 10.28 -1.90
C TYR A 157 13.95 10.66 -0.90
N LYS A 158 13.28 11.77 -1.16
CA LYS A 158 12.32 12.35 -0.22
C LYS A 158 10.95 12.49 -0.86
N TRP A 159 9.92 12.49 -0.04
CA TRP A 159 8.56 12.85 -0.43
C TRP A 159 7.97 13.85 0.55
N TYR A 160 7.00 14.62 0.07
CA TYR A 160 6.23 15.59 0.83
C TYR A 160 4.80 15.56 0.38
N THR A 161 3.86 15.92 1.25
CA THR A 161 2.43 15.94 0.90
C THR A 161 1.72 17.17 1.41
N GLU A 162 0.69 17.58 0.67
CA GLU A 162 -0.26 18.60 1.08
C GLU A 162 -1.66 18.25 0.56
N GLN A 163 -2.69 18.96 1.02
CA GLN A 163 -4.07 18.74 0.63
C GLN A 163 -4.59 19.89 -0.22
N ASP A 164 -5.02 19.60 -1.44
CA ASP A 164 -5.85 20.50 -2.25
C ASP A 164 -7.31 20.31 -1.85
N LYS A 165 -7.78 21.16 -0.94
CA LYS A 165 -9.15 21.07 -0.41
C LYS A 165 -10.22 21.45 -1.42
N GLU A 166 -9.88 22.31 -2.40
CA GLU A 166 -10.83 22.76 -3.42
C GLU A 166 -11.15 21.62 -4.40
N LYS A 167 -10.12 20.83 -4.74
CA LYS A 167 -10.26 19.68 -5.64
C LYS A 167 -10.45 18.35 -4.93
N ASN A 168 -10.45 18.33 -3.59
CA ASN A 168 -10.51 17.12 -2.78
C ASN A 168 -9.40 16.13 -3.15
N GLN A 169 -8.16 16.61 -3.24
CA GLN A 169 -7.01 15.79 -3.64
C GLN A 169 -5.90 15.83 -2.61
N THR A 170 -5.22 14.70 -2.48
CA THR A 170 -3.90 14.61 -1.86
C THR A 170 -2.85 14.88 -2.95
N VAL A 171 -1.99 15.85 -2.72
CA VAL A 171 -0.88 16.19 -3.60
C VAL A 171 0.39 15.63 -3.00
N ILE A 172 1.08 14.77 -3.74
CA ILE A 172 2.31 14.09 -3.30
C ILE A 172 3.45 14.54 -4.19
N TYR A 173 4.46 15.14 -3.59
CA TYR A 173 5.72 15.50 -4.25
C TYR A 173 6.77 14.45 -3.89
N ALA A 174 7.55 14.00 -4.85
CA ALA A 174 8.62 13.05 -4.59
C ALA A 174 9.88 13.38 -5.41
N ASN A 175 11.02 13.38 -4.73
CA ASN A 175 12.33 13.59 -5.32
C ASN A 175 12.93 12.23 -5.68
N PHE A 176 12.98 11.94 -6.97
CA PHE A 176 13.47 10.65 -7.48
C PHE A 176 14.94 10.69 -7.92
N GLN A 177 15.67 11.75 -7.58
CA GLN A 177 17.12 11.88 -7.82
C GLN A 177 17.52 11.63 -9.29
N GLY A 178 16.76 12.23 -10.21
CA GLY A 178 16.99 12.12 -11.66
C GLY A 178 16.37 10.89 -12.33
N LYS A 179 15.75 9.99 -11.58
CA LYS A 179 14.97 8.89 -12.17
C LYS A 179 13.62 9.41 -12.69
N ASN A 180 13.17 8.82 -13.80
CA ASN A 180 11.85 9.13 -14.36
C ASN A 180 10.80 8.17 -13.76
N PRO A 181 9.86 8.63 -12.92
CA PRO A 181 8.87 7.76 -12.27
C PRO A 181 7.89 7.09 -13.25
N THR A 182 7.79 7.56 -14.49
CA THR A 182 6.97 6.91 -15.52
C THR A 182 7.63 5.66 -16.10
N GLU A 183 8.93 5.46 -15.87
CA GLU A 183 9.73 4.33 -16.31
C GLU A 183 10.11 3.39 -15.15
N GLU A 184 9.78 3.79 -13.93
CA GLU A 184 10.10 3.08 -12.70
C GLU A 184 8.82 2.57 -12.03
N LYS A 185 8.95 1.59 -11.16
CA LYS A 185 7.84 1.16 -10.31
C LYS A 185 7.70 2.14 -9.13
N VAL A 186 6.69 3.02 -9.19
CA VAL A 186 6.39 3.93 -8.09
C VAL A 186 5.04 3.58 -7.48
N GLU A 187 5.03 3.36 -6.17
CA GLU A 187 3.83 2.98 -5.42
C GLU A 187 3.60 3.94 -4.24
N ILE A 188 2.34 4.12 -3.90
CA ILE A 188 1.92 4.83 -2.68
C ILE A 188 1.03 3.92 -1.85
N ASN A 189 1.12 3.97 -0.52
CA ASN A 189 0.18 3.23 0.30
C ASN A 189 -1.19 3.93 0.31
N VAL A 190 -2.24 3.14 0.18
CA VAL A 190 -3.62 3.65 0.14
C VAL A 190 -4.53 2.96 1.16
N ARG A 191 -4.05 1.88 1.82
CA ARG A 191 -4.83 1.09 2.76
C ARG A 191 -4.18 1.08 4.13
N ARG A 192 -5.00 1.13 5.15
CA ARG A 192 -4.55 1.02 6.55
C ARG A 192 -4.01 -0.37 6.88
N ASN A 193 -4.70 -1.39 6.41
CA ASN A 193 -4.43 -2.79 6.69
C ASN A 193 -4.45 -3.61 5.40
N CYS A 194 -3.69 -4.69 5.36
CA CYS A 194 -3.74 -5.67 4.28
C CYS A 194 -4.67 -6.83 4.62
N PHE A 195 -4.70 -7.27 5.89
CA PHE A 195 -5.53 -8.35 6.37
C PHE A 195 -5.93 -8.04 7.82
N MET A 196 -7.21 -7.84 8.05
CA MET A 196 -7.74 -7.57 9.39
C MET A 196 -9.25 -7.82 9.41
N PRO A 197 -9.76 -8.75 10.24
CA PRO A 197 -11.20 -8.89 10.44
C PRO A 197 -11.76 -7.65 11.13
N SER A 198 -12.88 -7.14 10.66
CA SER A 198 -13.62 -6.01 11.24
C SER A 198 -14.50 -6.43 12.44
#